data_8709100210493a546b4f4fd08a6b655c
#
_entry.id   8709100210493a546b4f4fd08a6b655c
#
_cell.length_a   1.000
_cell.length_b   1.000
_cell.length_c   1.000
_cell.angle_alpha   90.00
_cell.angle_beta   90.00
_cell.angle_gamma   90.00
#
_symmetry.space_group_name_H-M   'P 1'
#
loop_
_entity.id
_entity.type
_entity.pdbx_description
1 polymer ?
#
loop_
_entity_poly.entity_id
_entity_poly.type
_entity_poly.pdbx_seq_one_letter_code
_entity_poly.pdbx_strand_id
1 'polypeptide(L)'
;WFEYAKQVVYTYQPLYNYRLRKSSIVHDLSLNRYYEFFQAEISRYNYYKRSPFRKIAKRMVVKRGIKAAKYVSRNQTSLSKQKEIRAMVSRISKDLKAFSLIGIEKKSFKERVLLYLLLKHPNKFILYQRMMDKLMFYKHSNLDLYE
;
A
#
# COMPACT_ATOMS: atom_id res chain seq x y z
N TRP A 1 -11.17 15.40 -11.48
CA TRP A 1 -10.96 16.22 -12.68
C TRP A 1 -11.57 15.55 -13.91
N PHE A 2 -11.33 14.27 -14.15
CA PHE A 2 -11.84 13.56 -15.34
C PHE A 2 -13.36 13.39 -15.39
N GLU A 3 -14.06 13.48 -14.27
CA GLU A 3 -15.53 13.38 -14.21
C GLU A 3 -16.25 14.50 -14.94
N TYR A 4 -15.60 15.67 -14.99
CA TYR A 4 -16.17 16.88 -15.62
C TYR A 4 -15.55 17.19 -16.97
N ALA A 5 -14.57 16.41 -17.39
CA ALA A 5 -13.91 16.61 -18.68
C ALA A 5 -14.78 16.06 -19.81
N LYS A 6 -15.15 16.93 -20.76
CA LYS A 6 -15.86 16.52 -21.99
C LYS A 6 -14.94 15.74 -22.96
N GLN A 7 -13.64 16.02 -22.90
CA GLN A 7 -12.64 15.40 -23.75
C GLN A 7 -11.31 15.28 -22.99
N VAL A 8 -10.61 14.16 -23.16
CA VAL A 8 -9.27 13.94 -22.64
C VAL A 8 -8.32 13.70 -23.81
N VAL A 9 -7.30 14.53 -23.92
CA VAL A 9 -6.25 14.39 -24.93
C VAL A 9 -5.02 13.81 -24.27
N TYR A 10 -4.49 12.74 -24.85
CA TYR A 10 -3.25 12.12 -24.41
C TYR A 10 -2.12 12.56 -25.36
N THR A 11 -0.99 13.01 -24.80
CA THR A 11 0.20 13.36 -25.56
C THR A 11 1.38 12.50 -25.14
N TYR A 12 2.17 12.01 -26.09
CA TYR A 12 3.43 11.30 -25.83
C TYR A 12 4.60 12.24 -25.59
N GLN A 13 4.43 13.55 -25.86
CA GLN A 13 5.48 14.51 -25.60
C GLN A 13 5.55 14.80 -24.09
N PRO A 14 6.73 14.71 -23.47
CA PRO A 14 6.89 15.08 -22.05
C PRO A 14 6.71 16.59 -21.92
N LEU A 15 5.55 17.01 -21.45
CA LEU A 15 5.20 18.43 -21.24
C LEU A 15 5.80 19.00 -19.95
N TYR A 16 6.35 18.14 -19.08
CA TYR A 16 6.84 18.54 -17.78
C TYR A 16 8.09 17.74 -17.36
N ASN A 17 9.19 18.45 -17.10
CA ASN A 17 10.40 17.86 -16.52
C ASN A 17 10.32 17.88 -15.00
N TYR A 18 10.04 16.72 -14.39
CA TYR A 18 10.00 16.59 -12.94
C TYR A 18 11.42 16.59 -12.35
N ARG A 19 11.80 17.68 -11.69
CA ARG A 19 13.09 17.80 -11.02
C ARG A 19 13.05 17.08 -9.68
N LEU A 20 13.72 15.94 -9.58
CA LEU A 20 13.89 15.21 -8.32
C LEU A 20 14.83 16.02 -7.40
N ARG A 21 14.30 16.53 -6.29
CA ARG A 21 15.10 17.16 -5.23
C ARG A 21 15.19 16.20 -4.05
N LYS A 22 16.37 16.08 -3.41
CA LYS A 22 16.56 15.23 -2.20
C LYS A 22 15.59 15.59 -1.07
N SER A 23 15.20 16.85 -0.94
CA SER A 23 14.23 17.36 0.05
C SER A 23 12.78 17.36 -0.44
N SER A 24 12.48 16.69 -1.56
CA SER A 24 11.11 16.62 -2.06
C SER A 24 10.23 15.83 -1.11
N ILE A 25 9.01 16.31 -0.90
CA ILE A 25 7.96 15.59 -0.17
C ILE A 25 7.79 14.14 -0.65
N VAL A 26 8.07 13.86 -1.93
CA VAL A 26 7.99 12.51 -2.52
C VAL A 26 8.99 11.53 -1.90
N HIS A 27 10.11 12.03 -1.36
CA HIS A 27 11.15 11.21 -0.72
C HIS A 27 10.99 11.05 0.78
N ASP A 28 10.02 11.73 1.40
CA ASP A 28 9.69 11.49 2.80
C ASP A 28 9.02 10.12 2.95
N LEU A 29 9.77 9.14 3.43
CA LEU A 29 9.35 7.77 3.68
C LEU A 29 8.83 7.56 5.11
N SER A 30 8.27 8.60 5.73
CA SER A 30 7.69 8.50 7.07
C SER A 30 6.58 7.44 7.11
N LEU A 31 6.48 6.72 8.23
CA LEU A 31 5.44 5.71 8.44
C LEU A 31 4.03 6.31 8.29
N ASN A 32 3.85 7.53 8.78
CA ASN A 32 2.58 8.25 8.71
C ASN A 32 2.12 8.49 7.28
N ARG A 33 3.02 8.81 6.37
CA ARG A 33 2.68 9.09 4.97
C ARG A 33 1.99 7.93 4.26
N TYR A 34 2.45 6.70 4.50
CA TYR A 34 1.79 5.53 3.91
C TYR A 34 0.37 5.33 4.44
N TYR A 35 0.17 5.65 5.71
CA TYR A 35 -1.15 5.63 6.32
C TYR A 35 -2.04 6.74 5.76
N GLU A 36 -1.52 7.95 5.57
CA GLU A 36 -2.24 9.09 4.97
C GLU A 36 -2.70 8.78 3.53
N PHE A 37 -1.85 8.18 2.71
CA PHE A 37 -2.26 7.72 1.38
C PHE A 37 -3.39 6.69 1.43
N PHE A 38 -3.37 5.82 2.43
CA PHE A 38 -4.45 4.87 2.63
C PHE A 38 -5.74 5.57 3.07
N GLN A 39 -5.67 6.56 3.97
CA GLN A 39 -6.82 7.37 4.39
C GLN A 39 -7.42 8.18 3.23
N ALA A 40 -6.59 8.70 2.34
CA ALA A 40 -7.05 9.38 1.13
C ALA A 40 -7.89 8.46 0.23
N GLU A 41 -7.53 7.18 0.12
CA GLU A 41 -8.34 6.20 -0.64
C GLU A 41 -9.66 5.87 0.08
N ILE A 42 -9.69 5.86 1.41
CA ILE A 42 -10.93 5.72 2.19
C ILE A 42 -11.86 6.92 1.93
N SER A 43 -11.32 8.13 1.96
CA SER A 43 -12.07 9.35 1.66
C SER A 43 -12.63 9.33 0.24
N ARG A 44 -11.82 8.90 -0.74
CA ARG A 44 -12.26 8.70 -2.13
C ARG A 44 -13.40 7.68 -2.23
N TYR A 45 -13.31 6.56 -1.53
CA TYR A 45 -14.40 5.58 -1.48
C TYR A 45 -15.68 6.16 -0.91
N ASN A 46 -15.59 6.95 0.16
CA ASN A 46 -16.77 7.59 0.77
C ASN A 46 -17.45 8.56 -0.21
N TYR A 47 -16.68 9.28 -1.01
CA TYR A 47 -17.20 10.12 -2.10
C TYR A 47 -17.94 9.29 -3.15
N TYR A 48 -17.35 8.16 -3.61
CA TYR A 48 -17.94 7.30 -4.64
C TYR A 48 -18.94 6.26 -4.12
N LYS A 49 -19.30 6.27 -2.84
CA LYS A 49 -20.12 5.23 -2.19
C LYS A 49 -21.46 5.00 -2.88
N ARG A 50 -22.06 6.05 -3.46
CA ARG A 50 -23.35 6.03 -4.17
C ARG A 50 -23.22 6.03 -5.69
N SER A 51 -22.01 5.97 -6.24
CA SER A 51 -21.76 6.06 -7.69
C SER A 51 -21.49 4.66 -8.30
N PRO A 52 -21.56 4.52 -9.64
CA PRO A 52 -21.15 3.30 -10.34
C PRO A 52 -19.70 2.90 -10.05
N PHE A 53 -18.86 3.86 -9.69
CA PHE A 53 -17.43 3.65 -9.38
C PHE A 53 -17.17 3.04 -7.99
N ARG A 54 -18.21 2.84 -7.17
CA ARG A 54 -18.09 2.28 -5.81
C ARG A 54 -17.23 1.01 -5.76
N LYS A 55 -17.45 0.06 -6.69
CA LYS A 55 -16.69 -1.22 -6.72
C LYS A 55 -15.20 -0.99 -6.97
N ILE A 56 -14.88 -0.07 -7.89
CA ILE A 56 -13.49 0.29 -8.23
C ILE A 56 -12.84 0.98 -7.03
N ALA A 57 -13.47 2.00 -6.45
CA ALA A 57 -12.98 2.73 -5.29
C ALA A 57 -12.72 1.78 -4.11
N LYS A 58 -13.63 0.84 -3.82
CA LYS A 58 -13.46 -0.18 -2.78
C LYS A 58 -12.24 -1.06 -3.03
N ARG A 59 -12.03 -1.51 -4.28
CA ARG A 59 -10.86 -2.30 -4.67
C ARG A 59 -9.56 -1.52 -4.44
N MET A 60 -9.56 -0.22 -4.74
CA MET A 60 -8.40 0.66 -4.52
C MET A 60 -8.07 0.82 -3.03
N VAL A 61 -9.07 0.99 -2.16
CA VAL A 61 -8.88 1.02 -0.69
C VAL A 61 -8.16 -0.24 -0.22
N VAL A 62 -8.65 -1.42 -0.61
CA VAL A 62 -8.02 -2.70 -0.18
C VAL A 62 -6.61 -2.82 -0.71
N LYS A 63 -6.37 -2.51 -1.99
CA LYS A 63 -5.04 -2.56 -2.61
C LYS A 63 -4.07 -1.61 -1.92
N ARG A 64 -4.49 -0.38 -1.66
CA ARG A 64 -3.67 0.64 -1.01
C ARG A 64 -3.38 0.29 0.45
N GLY A 65 -4.36 -0.22 1.19
CA GLY A 65 -4.18 -0.66 2.57
C GLY A 65 -3.17 -1.80 2.71
N ILE A 66 -3.24 -2.83 1.84
CA ILE A 66 -2.23 -3.90 1.82
C ILE A 66 -0.84 -3.31 1.49
N LYS A 67 -0.76 -2.40 0.51
CA LYS A 67 0.50 -1.76 0.13
C LYS A 67 1.07 -0.94 1.29
N ALA A 68 0.27 -0.14 1.97
CA ALA A 68 0.67 0.65 3.14
C ALA A 68 1.19 -0.26 4.27
N ALA A 69 0.45 -1.32 4.62
CA ALA A 69 0.87 -2.27 5.64
C ALA A 69 2.19 -2.96 5.30
N LYS A 70 2.43 -3.31 4.02
CA LYS A 70 3.72 -3.87 3.57
C LYS A 70 4.87 -2.89 3.79
N TYR A 71 4.73 -1.65 3.34
CA TYR A 71 5.78 -0.63 3.50
C TYR A 71 6.09 -0.34 4.96
N VAL A 72 5.06 -0.18 5.80
CA VAL A 72 5.22 0.03 7.23
C VAL A 72 5.95 -1.16 7.88
N SER A 73 5.60 -2.41 7.51
CA SER A 73 6.22 -3.62 8.06
C SER A 73 7.69 -3.78 7.68
N ARG A 74 8.09 -3.28 6.51
CA ARG A 74 9.44 -3.36 5.95
C ARG A 74 10.39 -2.31 6.53
N ASN A 75 9.86 -1.25 7.09
CA ASN A 75 10.67 -0.17 7.63
C ASN A 75 11.44 -0.68 8.86
N GLN A 76 12.68 -1.14 8.61
CA GLN A 76 13.58 -1.71 9.63
C GLN A 76 14.28 -0.55 10.35
N THR A 77 13.68 -0.03 11.37
CA THR A 77 14.34 0.93 12.24
C THR A 77 14.34 0.42 13.68
N SER A 78 15.17 1.03 14.51
CA SER A 78 15.46 0.72 15.92
C SER A 78 14.30 0.06 16.70
N LEU A 79 14.61 -0.68 17.75
CA LEU A 79 13.64 -1.35 18.65
C LEU A 79 12.52 -0.43 19.14
N SER A 80 12.80 0.88 19.33
CA SER A 80 11.81 1.89 19.71
C SER A 80 10.68 2.05 18.69
N LYS A 81 10.98 1.96 17.39
CA LYS A 81 9.99 2.07 16.33
C LYS A 81 9.15 0.80 16.10
N GLN A 82 9.52 -0.33 16.69
CA GLN A 82 8.73 -1.56 16.53
C GLN A 82 7.33 -1.46 17.14
N LYS A 83 7.17 -0.75 18.26
CA LYS A 83 5.84 -0.48 18.84
C LYS A 83 4.99 0.36 17.89
N GLU A 84 5.58 1.39 17.30
CA GLU A 84 4.91 2.27 16.33
C GLU A 84 4.49 1.51 15.08
N ILE A 85 5.36 0.67 14.51
CA ILE A 85 5.06 -0.20 13.37
C ILE A 85 3.88 -1.12 13.68
N ARG A 86 3.88 -1.81 14.83
CA ARG A 86 2.79 -2.69 15.24
C ARG A 86 1.47 -1.93 15.39
N ALA A 87 1.50 -0.77 16.04
CA ALA A 87 0.34 0.08 16.21
C ALA A 87 -0.23 0.53 14.85
N MET A 88 0.64 0.97 13.94
CA MET A 88 0.24 1.43 12.60
C MET A 88 -0.36 0.29 11.76
N VAL A 89 0.27 -0.88 11.72
CA VAL A 89 -0.26 -2.04 10.99
C VAL A 89 -1.59 -2.51 11.58
N SER A 90 -1.73 -2.50 12.91
CA SER A 90 -3.00 -2.80 13.58
C SER A 90 -4.10 -1.80 13.22
N ARG A 91 -3.77 -0.51 13.13
CA ARG A 91 -4.70 0.55 12.72
C ARG A 91 -5.15 0.34 11.28
N ILE A 92 -4.22 0.11 10.35
CA ILE A 92 -4.54 -0.22 8.95
C ILE A 92 -5.44 -1.47 8.88
N SER A 93 -5.14 -2.50 9.67
CA SER A 93 -5.95 -3.72 9.75
C SER A 93 -7.38 -3.44 10.20
N LYS A 94 -7.55 -2.62 11.25
CA LYS A 94 -8.87 -2.23 11.77
C LYS A 94 -9.68 -1.48 10.72
N ASP A 95 -9.08 -0.49 10.05
CA ASP A 95 -9.75 0.29 9.02
C ASP A 95 -10.12 -0.57 7.81
N LEU A 96 -9.24 -1.51 7.40
CA LEU A 96 -9.52 -2.45 6.30
C LEU A 96 -10.65 -3.43 6.59
N LYS A 97 -10.88 -3.81 7.85
CA LYS A 97 -11.98 -4.72 8.23
C LYS A 97 -13.33 -4.21 7.74
N ALA A 98 -13.54 -2.90 7.74
CA ALA A 98 -14.77 -2.28 7.23
C ALA A 98 -14.98 -2.48 5.71
N PHE A 99 -13.92 -2.77 4.96
CA PHE A 99 -13.94 -2.87 3.49
C PHE A 99 -13.74 -4.29 2.96
N SER A 100 -13.39 -5.26 3.81
CA SER A 100 -12.61 -6.44 3.43
C SER A 100 -13.34 -7.56 2.73
N LEU A 101 -14.64 -7.67 2.79
CA LEU A 101 -15.28 -8.95 2.43
C LEU A 101 -15.88 -9.01 1.01
N ILE A 102 -16.04 -7.90 0.32
CA ILE A 102 -16.72 -7.90 -0.98
C ILE A 102 -15.71 -7.53 -2.07
N GLY A 103 -15.37 -8.46 -2.95
CA GLY A 103 -14.45 -8.25 -4.08
C GLY A 103 -13.10 -8.99 -3.97
N ILE A 104 -12.97 -9.93 -3.03
CA ILE A 104 -11.81 -10.82 -2.90
C ILE A 104 -11.79 -11.89 -4.00
N GLU A 105 -12.91 -12.12 -4.67
CA GLU A 105 -13.14 -13.21 -5.62
C GLU A 105 -12.13 -13.24 -6.80
N LYS A 106 -11.57 -12.09 -7.17
CA LYS A 106 -10.59 -11.98 -8.29
C LYS A 106 -9.14 -11.78 -7.83
N LYS A 107 -8.81 -12.05 -6.56
CA LYS A 107 -7.43 -11.91 -6.08
C LYS A 107 -6.67 -13.22 -6.21
N SER A 108 -5.35 -13.09 -6.46
CA SER A 108 -4.45 -14.24 -6.44
C SER A 108 -4.46 -14.91 -5.07
N PHE A 109 -4.14 -16.19 -5.01
CA PHE A 109 -4.01 -16.93 -3.75
C PHE A 109 -3.09 -16.21 -2.76
N LYS A 110 -1.95 -15.72 -3.24
CA LYS A 110 -0.98 -14.94 -2.44
C LYS A 110 -1.60 -13.70 -1.81
N GLU A 111 -2.40 -12.95 -2.57
CA GLU A 111 -3.07 -11.75 -2.04
C GLU A 111 -4.15 -12.08 -1.01
N ARG A 112 -4.85 -13.20 -1.16
CA ARG A 112 -5.83 -13.67 -0.16
C ARG A 112 -5.16 -14.02 1.15
N VAL A 113 -4.04 -14.76 1.10
CA VAL A 113 -3.26 -15.12 2.30
C VAL A 113 -2.73 -13.86 2.99
N LEU A 114 -2.17 -12.92 2.24
CA LEU A 114 -1.67 -11.66 2.79
C LEU A 114 -2.79 -10.85 3.47
N LEU A 115 -3.95 -10.76 2.82
CA LEU A 115 -5.09 -10.04 3.39
C LEU A 115 -5.61 -10.75 4.64
N TYR A 116 -5.70 -12.08 4.63
CA TYR A 116 -6.09 -12.85 5.80
C TYR A 116 -5.13 -12.62 6.97
N LEU A 117 -3.82 -12.73 6.75
CA LEU A 117 -2.82 -12.47 7.78
C LEU A 117 -2.93 -11.04 8.33
N LEU A 118 -3.07 -10.04 7.45
CA LEU A 118 -3.20 -8.65 7.86
C LEU A 118 -4.44 -8.42 8.73
N LEU A 119 -5.58 -9.01 8.36
CA LEU A 119 -6.85 -8.80 9.06
C LEU A 119 -7.00 -9.60 10.36
N LYS A 120 -6.48 -10.81 10.40
CA LYS A 120 -6.64 -11.70 11.55
C LYS A 120 -5.42 -11.70 12.48
N HIS A 121 -4.22 -11.59 11.91
CA HIS A 121 -2.96 -11.74 12.63
C HIS A 121 -1.93 -10.65 12.20
N PRO A 122 -2.14 -9.34 12.50
CA PRO A 122 -1.26 -8.27 12.03
C PRO A 122 0.20 -8.45 12.43
N ASN A 123 0.49 -9.03 13.61
CA ASN A 123 1.85 -9.33 14.04
C ASN A 123 2.51 -10.44 13.18
N LYS A 124 1.76 -11.48 12.80
CA LYS A 124 2.25 -12.53 11.89
C LYS A 124 2.47 -11.97 10.48
N PHE A 125 1.63 -11.02 10.05
CA PHE A 125 1.82 -10.31 8.80
C PHE A 125 3.16 -9.54 8.76
N ILE A 126 3.49 -8.81 9.83
CA ILE A 126 4.77 -8.10 9.95
C ILE A 126 5.96 -9.07 9.86
N LEU A 127 5.90 -10.17 10.61
CA LEU A 127 6.93 -11.19 10.61
C LEU A 127 7.12 -11.81 9.21
N TYR A 128 6.02 -12.16 8.55
CA TYR A 128 6.02 -12.67 7.18
C TYR A 128 6.68 -11.68 6.20
N GLN A 129 6.35 -10.40 6.26
CA GLN A 129 6.93 -9.40 5.36
C GLN A 129 8.45 -9.28 5.57
N ARG A 130 8.91 -9.28 6.81
CA ARG A 130 10.35 -9.23 7.14
C ARG A 130 11.11 -10.47 6.66
N MET A 131 10.51 -11.64 6.80
CA MET A 131 11.09 -12.88 6.32
C MET A 131 11.21 -12.89 4.79
N MET A 132 10.17 -12.45 4.08
CA MET A 132 10.20 -12.34 2.62
C MET A 132 11.26 -11.36 2.13
N ASP A 133 11.48 -10.24 2.82
CA ASP A 133 12.51 -9.27 2.44
C ASP A 133 13.92 -9.86 2.62
N LYS A 134 14.18 -10.59 3.70
CA LYS A 134 15.45 -11.29 3.90
C LYS A 134 15.71 -12.30 2.77
N LEU A 135 14.70 -13.11 2.41
CA LEU A 135 14.81 -14.09 1.34
C LEU A 135 15.09 -13.44 -0.02
N MET A 136 14.46 -12.30 -0.31
CA MET A 136 14.70 -11.55 -1.55
C MET A 136 16.11 -10.97 -1.59
N PHE A 137 16.60 -10.45 -0.46
CA PHE A 137 17.96 -9.94 -0.36
C PHE A 137 19.01 -11.06 -0.62
N TYR A 138 18.83 -12.23 -0.01
CA TYR A 138 19.72 -13.39 -0.27
C TYR A 138 19.70 -13.82 -1.74
N LYS A 139 18.56 -13.74 -2.40
CA LYS A 139 18.45 -14.10 -3.82
C LYS A 139 19.23 -13.14 -4.71
N HIS A 140 19.22 -11.84 -4.43
CA HIS A 140 19.98 -10.85 -5.20
C HIS A 140 21.47 -10.90 -4.92
N SER A 141 21.90 -11.06 -3.66
CA SER A 141 23.33 -11.16 -3.32
C SER A 141 24.01 -12.42 -3.88
N ASN A 142 23.26 -13.47 -4.14
CA ASN A 142 23.82 -14.69 -4.76
C ASN A 142 23.87 -14.60 -6.31
N LEU A 143 23.15 -13.69 -6.93
CA LEU A 143 23.25 -13.47 -8.38
C LEU A 143 24.50 -12.65 -8.74
N ASP A 144 24.91 -11.72 -7.87
CA ASP A 144 26.13 -10.90 -8.06
C ASP A 144 27.43 -11.68 -7.83
N LEU A 145 27.37 -12.94 -7.38
CA LEU A 145 28.55 -13.82 -7.21
C LEU A 145 28.86 -14.70 -8.45
N TYR A 146 28.03 -14.62 -9.49
CA TYR A 146 28.18 -15.41 -10.72
C TYR A 146 28.44 -14.56 -11.98
N GLU A 147 28.67 -13.25 -11.82
CA GLU A 147 29.25 -12.35 -12.85
C GLU A 147 30.72 -12.04 -12.50
#